data_d81bd8585ec76275922e42d80f60c7e8
#
_entry.id   d81bd8585ec76275922e42d80f60c7e8
#
_cell.length_a   1.000
_cell.length_b   1.000
_cell.length_c   1.000
_cell.angle_alpha   90.00
_cell.angle_beta   90.00
_cell.angle_gamma   90.00
#
_symmetry.space_group_name_H-M   'P 1'
#
loop_
_entity.id
_entity.type
_entity.pdbx_description
1 polymer ?
#
loop_
_entity_poly.entity_id
_entity_poly.type
_entity_poly.pdbx_seq_one_letter_code
_entity_poly.pdbx_strand_id
1 'polypeptide(L)'
;MFVPGNTHYGIWLRAPSASGGKDWLGFLTDREVISQWGKTGQVNQSKTISDRPSRIDLDRKIEEKKGKGYRLVGEWFPGSGWSHLRQAPPATPPNPPHRRRLYR
;
A
#
# COMPACT_ATOMS: atom_id res chain seq x y z
N MET A 1 5.88 -6.97 -10.21
CA MET A 1 6.07 -6.07 -9.07
C MET A 1 7.52 -6.09 -8.63
N PHE A 2 8.11 -4.96 -8.51
CA PHE A 2 9.53 -4.88 -8.25
C PHE A 2 9.85 -3.65 -7.39
N VAL A 3 10.51 -3.87 -6.25
CA VAL A 3 10.87 -2.76 -5.36
C VAL A 3 12.15 -2.10 -5.88
N PRO A 4 12.09 -0.81 -6.24
CA PRO A 4 13.30 -0.14 -6.75
C PRO A 4 14.42 -0.11 -5.72
N GLY A 5 15.66 -0.08 -6.18
CA GLY A 5 16.79 0.09 -5.30
C GLY A 5 16.71 1.43 -4.60
N ASN A 6 17.28 1.53 -3.42
CA ASN A 6 17.27 2.76 -2.60
C ASN A 6 15.86 3.22 -2.22
N THR A 7 14.92 2.30 -2.11
CA THR A 7 13.57 2.61 -1.66
C THR A 7 13.58 2.77 -0.15
N HIS A 8 12.98 3.86 0.33
CA HIS A 8 12.84 4.14 1.76
C HIS A 8 11.47 3.78 2.29
N TYR A 9 10.48 3.75 1.42
CA TYR A 9 9.12 3.42 1.81
C TYR A 9 8.34 3.00 0.57
N GLY A 10 7.53 1.97 0.71
CA GLY A 10 6.64 1.52 -0.34
C GLY A 10 5.25 1.24 0.22
N ILE A 11 4.25 1.39 -0.63
CA ILE A 11 2.87 1.12 -0.25
C ILE A 11 2.20 0.35 -1.38
N TRP A 12 1.34 -0.57 -1.01
CA TRP A 12 0.63 -1.43 -1.96
C TRP A 12 -0.87 -1.30 -1.71
N LEU A 13 -1.59 -0.88 -2.74
CA LEU A 13 -3.04 -0.71 -2.67
C LEU A 13 -3.69 -1.61 -3.71
N ARG A 14 -4.92 -2.02 -3.45
CA ARG A 14 -5.67 -2.88 -4.35
C ARG A 14 -7.11 -2.42 -4.45
N ALA A 15 -7.65 -2.47 -5.66
CA ALA A 15 -9.06 -2.18 -5.91
C ALA A 15 -9.69 -3.36 -6.65
N PRO A 16 -10.98 -3.61 -6.44
CA PRO A 16 -11.67 -4.66 -7.19
C PRO A 16 -11.85 -4.21 -8.64
N SER A 17 -11.91 -5.18 -9.54
CA SER A 17 -12.26 -4.93 -10.94
C SER A 17 -12.93 -6.18 -11.48
N ALA A 18 -13.57 -6.03 -12.64
CA ALA A 18 -14.28 -7.13 -13.29
C ALA A 18 -13.34 -8.29 -13.64
N SER A 19 -12.06 -8.00 -13.78
CA SER A 19 -11.07 -9.03 -14.16
C SER A 19 -10.26 -9.54 -12.98
N GLY A 20 -10.74 -9.38 -11.76
CA GLY A 20 -10.09 -9.97 -10.58
C GLY A 20 -9.30 -9.02 -9.71
N GLY A 21 -9.31 -7.74 -10.05
CA GLY A 21 -8.65 -6.72 -9.22
C GLY A 21 -7.52 -6.03 -9.95
N LYS A 22 -7.13 -4.89 -9.40
CA LYS A 22 -5.99 -4.14 -9.93
C LYS A 22 -5.21 -3.58 -8.76
N ASP A 23 -3.90 -3.57 -8.91
CA ASP A 23 -2.98 -3.14 -7.87
C ASP A 23 -2.27 -1.87 -8.27
N TRP A 24 -1.98 -1.05 -7.27
CA TRP A 24 -1.18 0.15 -7.43
C TRP A 24 -0.16 0.19 -6.30
N LEU A 25 1.09 0.43 -6.66
CA LEU A 25 2.17 0.53 -5.69
C LEU A 25 2.85 1.88 -5.86
N GLY A 26 3.22 2.48 -4.73
CA GLY A 26 3.99 3.70 -4.74
C GLY A 26 5.26 3.51 -3.95
N PHE A 27 6.37 4.04 -4.46
CA PHE A 27 7.67 3.91 -3.82
C PHE A 27 8.35 5.26 -3.69
N LEU A 28 8.85 5.53 -2.50
CA LEU A 28 9.67 6.69 -2.22
C LEU A 28 11.13 6.22 -2.18
N THR A 29 11.92 6.67 -3.13
CA THR A 29 13.36 6.35 -3.15
C THR A 29 14.14 7.56 -2.69
N ASP A 30 15.46 7.47 -2.66
CA ASP A 30 16.28 8.63 -2.31
C ASP A 30 16.40 9.64 -3.46
N ARG A 31 15.76 9.40 -4.59
CA ARG A 31 15.80 10.30 -5.75
C ARG A 31 14.45 10.72 -6.29
N GLU A 32 13.43 9.89 -6.11
CA GLU A 32 12.18 10.09 -6.84
C GLU A 32 11.03 9.36 -6.18
N VAL A 33 9.84 9.59 -6.70
CA VAL A 33 8.65 8.83 -6.33
C VAL A 33 8.20 8.07 -7.56
N ILE A 34 8.06 6.75 -7.44
CA ILE A 34 7.71 5.89 -8.56
C ILE A 34 6.39 5.18 -8.26
N SER A 35 5.53 5.05 -9.28
CA SER A 35 4.35 4.22 -9.17
C SER A 35 4.47 3.01 -10.09
N GLN A 36 3.88 1.90 -9.66
CA GLN A 36 3.75 0.69 -10.48
C GLN A 36 2.30 0.26 -10.37
N TRP A 37 1.75 -0.26 -11.45
CA TRP A 37 0.35 -0.69 -11.42
C TRP A 37 0.08 -1.73 -12.48
N GLY A 38 -1.07 -2.37 -12.35
CA GLY A 38 -1.53 -3.35 -13.30
C GLY A 38 -2.61 -4.22 -12.69
N LYS A 39 -3.00 -5.23 -13.43
CA LYS A 39 -3.93 -6.21 -12.96
C LYS A 39 -3.31 -6.95 -11.78
N THR A 40 -4.12 -7.34 -10.81
CA THR A 40 -3.62 -8.11 -9.67
C THR A 40 -2.90 -9.36 -10.16
N GLY A 41 -1.65 -9.50 -9.75
CA GLY A 41 -0.80 -10.57 -10.20
C GLY A 41 0.02 -10.25 -11.45
N GLN A 42 -0.23 -9.10 -12.09
CA GLN A 42 0.47 -8.71 -13.31
C GLN A 42 0.79 -7.21 -13.28
N VAL A 43 1.48 -6.78 -12.24
CA VAL A 43 1.89 -5.38 -12.10
C VAL A 43 3.12 -5.17 -12.99
N ASN A 44 2.89 -4.65 -14.18
CA ASN A 44 3.94 -4.53 -15.18
C ASN A 44 4.07 -3.14 -15.80
N GLN A 45 3.39 -2.14 -15.25
CA GLN A 45 3.53 -0.76 -15.71
C GLN A 45 4.14 0.08 -14.61
N SER A 46 4.90 1.09 -14.98
CA SER A 46 5.49 1.97 -13.99
C SER A 46 5.65 3.37 -14.56
N LYS A 47 5.71 4.35 -13.66
CA LYS A 47 5.86 5.74 -14.02
C LYS A 47 6.46 6.51 -12.86
N THR A 48 7.32 7.47 -13.16
CA THR A 48 7.83 8.39 -12.15
C THR A 48 6.76 9.44 -11.87
N ILE A 49 6.35 9.56 -10.61
CA ILE A 49 5.37 10.56 -10.18
C ILE A 49 6.07 11.88 -9.92
N SER A 50 7.24 11.83 -9.30
CA SER A 50 8.02 13.02 -8.96
C SER A 50 9.48 12.70 -9.18
N ASP A 51 10.22 13.65 -9.74
CA ASP A 51 11.65 13.48 -9.98
C ASP A 51 12.49 13.86 -8.77
N ARG A 52 11.87 13.96 -7.60
CA ARG A 52 12.57 14.12 -6.33
C ARG A 52 11.84 13.35 -5.24
N PRO A 53 12.54 13.07 -4.13
CA PRO A 53 11.99 12.24 -3.07
C PRO A 53 10.97 13.04 -2.24
N SER A 54 9.76 13.17 -2.73
CA SER A 54 8.71 13.94 -2.10
C SER A 54 7.66 13.04 -1.46
N ARG A 55 7.67 12.93 -0.13
CA ARG A 55 6.66 12.16 0.58
C ARG A 55 5.28 12.78 0.38
N ILE A 56 5.22 14.11 0.26
CA ILE A 56 3.96 14.80 0.03
C ILE A 56 3.34 14.39 -1.29
N ASP A 57 4.14 14.27 -2.34
CA ASP A 57 3.63 13.85 -3.64
C ASP A 57 3.14 12.41 -3.60
N LEU A 58 3.85 11.54 -2.89
CA LEU A 58 3.41 10.17 -2.72
C LEU A 58 2.10 10.12 -1.94
N ASP A 59 2.00 10.87 -0.84
CA ASP A 59 0.78 10.88 -0.02
C ASP A 59 -0.43 11.39 -0.79
N ARG A 60 -0.25 12.39 -1.64
CA ARG A 60 -1.33 12.87 -2.51
C ARG A 60 -1.82 11.78 -3.45
N LYS A 61 -0.88 11.04 -4.02
CA LYS A 61 -1.25 9.97 -4.93
C LYS A 61 -1.97 8.85 -4.19
N ILE A 62 -1.54 8.54 -2.99
CA ILE A 62 -2.19 7.53 -2.16
C ILE A 62 -3.64 7.94 -1.87
N GLU A 63 -3.86 9.20 -1.47
CA GLU A 63 -5.20 9.68 -1.19
C GLU A 63 -6.07 9.67 -2.43
N GLU A 64 -5.51 10.03 -3.57
CA GLU A 64 -6.22 9.95 -4.84
C GLU A 64 -6.70 8.53 -5.11
N LYS A 65 -5.82 7.55 -4.92
CA LYS A 65 -6.16 6.14 -5.18
C LYS A 65 -7.18 5.62 -4.19
N LYS A 66 -7.06 5.99 -2.92
CA LYS A 66 -8.05 5.61 -1.92
C LYS A 66 -9.43 6.17 -2.27
N GLY A 67 -9.47 7.39 -2.80
CA GLY A 67 -10.71 8.00 -3.25
C GLY A 67 -11.34 7.25 -4.42
N LYS A 68 -10.56 6.47 -5.14
CA LYS A 68 -11.05 5.67 -6.26
C LYS A 68 -11.38 4.23 -5.86
N GLY A 69 -11.32 3.91 -4.57
CA GLY A 69 -11.68 2.59 -4.09
C GLY A 69 -10.53 1.65 -3.83
N TYR A 70 -9.29 2.13 -3.96
CA TYR A 70 -8.14 1.30 -3.61
C TYR A 70 -8.02 1.20 -2.10
N ARG A 71 -7.63 0.03 -1.62
CA ARG A 71 -7.46 -0.24 -0.20
C ARG A 71 -6.06 -0.74 0.09
N LEU A 72 -5.58 -0.45 1.29
CA LEU A 72 -4.23 -0.81 1.70
C LEU A 72 -4.08 -2.32 1.81
N VAL A 73 -3.05 -2.86 1.14
CA VAL A 73 -2.67 -4.26 1.24
C VAL A 73 -1.45 -4.41 2.13
N GLY A 74 -0.48 -3.53 2.00
CA GLY A 74 0.72 -3.61 2.80
C GLY A 74 1.63 -2.43 2.60
N GLU A 75 2.69 -2.39 3.40
CA GLU A 75 3.71 -1.35 3.34
C GLU A 75 5.08 -2.00 3.30
N TRP A 76 6.02 -1.33 2.69
CA TRP A 76 7.39 -1.84 2.57
C TRP A 76 8.37 -0.89 3.27
N PHE A 77 9.27 -1.48 4.05
CA PHE A 77 10.31 -0.73 4.75
C PHE A 77 11.67 -1.37 4.53
N PRO A 78 12.74 -0.57 4.44
CA PRO A 78 14.08 -1.11 4.25
C PRO A 78 14.43 -2.09 5.39
N GLY A 79 14.99 -3.22 5.02
CA GLY A 79 15.40 -4.22 5.99
C GLY A 79 14.29 -5.12 6.49
N SER A 80 13.04 -4.70 6.36
CA SER A 80 11.89 -5.50 6.82
C SER A 80 11.08 -6.09 5.68
N GLY A 81 11.16 -5.48 4.49
CA GLY A 81 10.37 -5.93 3.35
C GLY A 81 8.90 -5.57 3.47
N TRP A 82 8.07 -6.32 2.79
CA TRP A 82 6.63 -6.09 2.79
C TRP A 82 6.00 -6.57 4.09
N SER A 83 5.15 -5.71 4.64
CA SER A 83 4.37 -6.00 5.82
C SER A 83 2.91 -5.91 5.41
N HIS A 84 2.24 -7.04 5.29
CA HIS A 84 0.85 -7.06 4.84
C HIS A 84 -0.09 -6.84 6.00
N LEU A 85 -1.16 -6.09 5.75
CA LEU A 85 -2.22 -5.99 6.73
C LEU A 85 -2.88 -7.35 6.81
N ARG A 86 -3.02 -7.85 8.04
CA ARG A 86 -3.75 -9.08 8.20
C ARG A 86 -5.19 -8.79 7.92
N GLN A 87 -5.76 -9.73 7.31
CA GLN A 87 -7.16 -9.63 7.15
C GLN A 87 -7.69 -9.84 8.53
N ALA A 88 -7.60 -9.14 9.20
CA ALA A 88 -7.86 -9.28 10.46
C ALA A 88 -8.49 -9.99 10.98
N PRO A 89 -8.14 -10.30 11.34
CA PRO A 89 -8.81 -11.18 11.87
C PRO A 89 -9.92 -10.50 12.23
N PRO A 90 -10.22 -10.55 11.85
CA PRO A 90 -11.14 -9.99 12.10
C PRO A 90 -11.34 -9.70 13.36
N ALA A 91 -11.31 -9.91 13.40
CA ALA A 91 -11.51 -9.95 14.22
C ALA A 91 -11.33 -9.47 15.15
N THR A 92 -11.40 -9.30 15.35
CA THR A 92 -11.27 -9.08 16.13
C THR A 92 -11.26 -8.31 16.72
N PRO A 93 -11.52 -8.41 17.15
CA PRO A 93 -11.47 -7.90 17.68
C PRO A 93 -11.32 -7.31 18.35
N PRO A 94 -11.57 -7.31 18.61
CA PRO A 94 -11.49 -7.10 19.20
C PRO A 94 -11.49 -6.62 19.99
N ASN A 95 -11.81 -6.50 20.32
CA ASN A 95 -11.95 -6.58 20.92
C ASN A 95 -12.02 -6.12 21.65
N PRO A 96 -12.16 -6.15 22.19
CA PRO A 96 -12.39 -6.12 22.73
C PRO A 96 -12.52 -5.66 23.41
N PRO A 97 -12.72 -5.72 23.77
CA PRO A 97 -13.06 -5.77 24.25
C PRO A 97 -13.17 -5.43 24.93
N HIS A 98 -13.27 -5.55 25.10
CA HIS A 98 -13.67 -5.81 25.47
C HIS A 98 -13.60 -5.52 26.16
N ARG A 99 -13.51 -5.46 26.51
CA ARG A 99 -13.69 -5.69 26.94
C ARG A 99 -13.72 -5.46 27.74
N ARG A 100 -13.74 -5.40 27.99
CA ARG A 100 -13.95 -5.64 28.48
C ARG A 100 -14.16 -5.62 29.23
N ARG A 101 -14.11 -5.74 29.43
CA ARG A 101 -14.51 -6.14 29.92
C ARG A 101 -14.58 -6.28 30.60
N LEU A 102 -14.55 -6.19 30.83
CA LEU A 102 -14.73 -6.72 31.27
C LEU A 102 -14.76 -6.76 31.95
N TYR A 103 -14.71 -6.80 32.33
CA TYR A 103 -14.86 -7.29 32.85
C TYR A 103 -15.03 -7.18 33.52
N ARG A 104 -15.02 -7.24 33.90
CA ARG A 104 -15.26 -7.55 34.33
C ARG A 104 -15.52 -7.57 34.70
#